data_f0c64bf53d6d7136942c8298c4e9f612
#
_entry.id   f0c64bf53d6d7136942c8298c4e9f612
#
_cell.length_a   1.000
_cell.length_b   1.000
_cell.length_c   1.000
_cell.angle_alpha   90.00
_cell.angle_beta   90.00
_cell.angle_gamma   90.00
#
_symmetry.space_group_name_H-M   'P 1'
#
loop_
_entity.id
_entity.type
_entity.pdbx_description
1 polymer ?
#
loop_
_entity_poly.entity_id
_entity_poly.type
_entity_poly.pdbx_seq_one_letter_code
_entity_poly.pdbx_strand_id
1 'polypeptide(L)'
;MKIIEPKALEEFKKYYNLRYEILRKPWGQPKGSERDDGEDMSNHRMIIDEKTGNALAVGRLQFNSEDEAQIRYMAVADEFQGQGLGSQIISALEDVAREKSFQKIILSARKNALQFYKNNGYKIIKKTHLLFGEIQHWLMKKELE
;
A
#
# COMPACT_ATOMS: atom_id res chain seq x y z
N MET A 1 -15.44 11.44 -0.03
CA MET A 1 -14.42 10.38 0.04
C MET A 1 -14.64 9.52 1.27
N LYS A 2 -14.46 8.22 1.14
CA LYS A 2 -14.47 7.34 2.30
C LYS A 2 -13.52 6.17 2.12
N ILE A 3 -13.03 5.64 3.25
CA ILE A 3 -12.19 4.45 3.29
C ILE A 3 -13.10 3.23 3.40
N ILE A 4 -12.87 2.23 2.56
CA ILE A 4 -13.58 0.97 2.59
C ILE A 4 -12.62 -0.21 2.50
N GLU A 5 -13.09 -1.38 2.92
CA GLU A 5 -12.49 -2.66 2.59
C GLU A 5 -13.18 -3.15 1.31
N PRO A 6 -12.46 -3.33 0.21
CA PRO A 6 -13.08 -3.80 -1.02
C PRO A 6 -13.62 -5.24 -0.83
N LYS A 7 -14.83 -5.51 -1.31
CA LYS A 7 -15.48 -6.81 -1.20
C LYS A 7 -16.10 -7.27 -2.51
N ALA A 8 -16.84 -6.37 -3.17
CA ALA A 8 -17.50 -6.68 -4.43
C ALA A 8 -16.49 -6.75 -5.58
N LEU A 9 -16.82 -7.51 -6.60
CA LEU A 9 -15.98 -7.65 -7.80
C LEU A 9 -15.65 -6.29 -8.42
N GLU A 10 -16.63 -5.40 -8.51
CA GLU A 10 -16.42 -4.06 -9.09
C GLU A 10 -15.48 -3.20 -8.25
N GLU A 11 -15.53 -3.35 -6.93
CA GLU A 11 -14.60 -2.66 -6.03
C GLU A 11 -13.17 -3.15 -6.25
N PHE A 12 -12.96 -4.46 -6.34
CA PHE A 12 -11.64 -5.03 -6.61
C PHE A 12 -11.11 -4.66 -7.99
N LYS A 13 -11.97 -4.57 -9.00
CA LYS A 13 -11.54 -4.12 -10.33
C LYS A 13 -10.95 -2.72 -10.28
N LYS A 14 -11.61 -1.80 -9.59
CA LYS A 14 -11.14 -0.42 -9.42
C LYS A 14 -9.88 -0.36 -8.56
N TYR A 15 -9.84 -1.16 -7.50
CA TYR A 15 -8.70 -1.29 -6.61
C TYR A 15 -7.45 -1.75 -7.37
N TYR A 16 -7.53 -2.85 -8.10
CA TYR A 16 -6.40 -3.36 -8.86
C TYR A 16 -6.04 -2.47 -10.05
N ASN A 17 -7.01 -1.82 -10.67
CA ASN A 17 -6.73 -0.91 -11.78
C ASN A 17 -5.89 0.28 -11.32
N LEU A 18 -6.20 0.87 -10.18
CA LEU A 18 -5.39 1.97 -9.65
C LEU A 18 -3.97 1.49 -9.33
N ARG A 19 -3.86 0.31 -8.71
CA ARG A 19 -2.56 -0.28 -8.40
C ARG A 19 -1.73 -0.46 -9.68
N TYR A 20 -2.34 -0.96 -10.74
CA TYR A 20 -1.67 -1.13 -12.04
C TYR A 20 -1.23 0.22 -12.63
N GLU A 21 -2.14 1.17 -12.71
CA GLU A 21 -1.88 2.47 -13.35
C GLU A 21 -0.72 3.24 -12.68
N ILE A 22 -0.59 3.11 -11.38
CA ILE A 22 0.42 3.87 -10.62
C ILE A 22 1.73 3.08 -10.47
N LEU A 23 1.67 1.76 -10.23
CA LEU A 23 2.83 0.99 -9.82
C LEU A 23 3.45 0.13 -10.94
N ARG A 24 2.74 -0.10 -12.04
CA ARG A 24 3.21 -1.01 -13.08
C ARG A 24 3.24 -0.39 -14.47
N LYS A 25 2.17 0.26 -14.87
CA LYS A 25 2.07 0.86 -16.20
C LYS A 25 3.19 1.84 -16.52
N PRO A 26 3.60 2.75 -15.60
CA PRO A 26 4.70 3.69 -15.88
C PRO A 26 6.03 3.01 -16.18
N TRP A 27 6.18 1.74 -15.77
CA TRP A 27 7.42 0.96 -15.96
C TRP A 27 7.27 -0.08 -17.09
N GLY A 28 6.22 0.05 -17.91
CA GLY A 28 6.00 -0.84 -19.05
C GLY A 28 5.66 -2.28 -18.67
N GLN A 29 5.17 -2.51 -17.46
CA GLN A 29 4.84 -3.85 -16.99
C GLN A 29 3.44 -4.26 -17.42
N PRO A 30 3.19 -5.56 -17.71
CA PRO A 30 1.90 -6.01 -18.23
C PRO A 30 0.80 -5.99 -17.16
N LYS A 31 -0.45 -5.90 -17.63
CA LYS A 31 -1.63 -6.07 -16.78
C LYS A 31 -1.59 -7.44 -16.10
N GLY A 32 -1.89 -7.47 -14.81
CA GLY A 32 -1.78 -8.65 -13.96
C GLY A 32 -0.54 -8.63 -13.09
N SER A 33 0.51 -7.88 -13.50
CA SER A 33 1.75 -7.76 -12.73
C SER A 33 1.57 -7.00 -11.41
N GLU A 34 0.43 -6.32 -11.24
CA GLU A 34 0.09 -5.60 -10.01
C GLU A 34 -0.41 -6.52 -8.90
N ARG A 35 -0.57 -7.82 -9.17
CA ARG A 35 -1.12 -8.81 -8.21
C ARG A 35 -0.13 -9.93 -7.97
N ASP A 36 -0.26 -10.58 -6.81
CA ASP A 36 0.50 -11.79 -6.49
C ASP A 36 -0.40 -12.84 -5.83
N ASP A 37 0.18 -13.97 -5.42
CA ASP A 37 -0.58 -15.08 -4.85
C ASP A 37 -1.11 -14.81 -3.45
N GLY A 38 -0.68 -13.72 -2.82
CA GLY A 38 -1.08 -13.38 -1.46
C GLY A 38 -2.33 -12.51 -1.35
N GLU A 39 -3.00 -12.18 -2.45
CA GLU A 39 -4.12 -11.24 -2.42
C GLU A 39 -5.26 -11.73 -1.51
N ASP A 40 -5.63 -13.00 -1.59
CA ASP A 40 -6.76 -13.54 -0.84
C ASP A 40 -6.48 -13.64 0.66
N MET A 41 -5.23 -13.69 1.06
CA MET A 41 -4.82 -13.82 2.47
C MET A 41 -4.43 -12.49 3.09
N SER A 42 -4.57 -11.40 2.35
CA SER A 42 -4.20 -10.07 2.81
C SER A 42 -5.43 -9.24 3.16
N ASN A 43 -5.22 -8.18 3.94
CA ASN A 43 -6.25 -7.17 4.16
C ASN A 43 -6.02 -6.01 3.22
N HIS A 44 -7.10 -5.49 2.66
CA HIS A 44 -7.05 -4.42 1.67
C HIS A 44 -7.86 -3.22 2.15
N ARG A 45 -7.38 -2.03 1.84
CA ARG A 45 -8.13 -0.80 2.09
C ARG A 45 -8.03 0.10 0.87
N MET A 46 -9.11 0.81 0.58
CA MET A 46 -9.13 1.79 -0.50
C MET A 46 -9.95 3.00 -0.09
N ILE A 47 -9.61 4.14 -0.66
CA ILE A 47 -10.42 5.34 -0.55
C ILE A 47 -11.12 5.52 -1.87
N ILE A 48 -12.43 5.74 -1.82
CA ILE A 48 -13.24 5.95 -3.01
C ILE A 48 -13.85 7.34 -3.02
N ASP A 49 -14.09 7.83 -4.23
CA ASP A 49 -14.96 8.96 -4.46
C ASP A 49 -16.40 8.43 -4.40
N GLU A 50 -17.18 8.92 -3.45
CA GLU A 50 -18.54 8.41 -3.24
C GLU A 50 -19.49 8.68 -4.39
N LYS A 51 -19.22 9.73 -5.18
CA LYS A 51 -20.06 10.09 -6.33
C LYS A 51 -19.82 9.19 -7.53
N THR A 52 -18.56 8.89 -7.81
CA THR A 52 -18.17 8.12 -9.00
C THR A 52 -17.85 6.65 -8.70
N GLY A 53 -17.53 6.34 -7.44
CA GLY A 53 -17.02 5.03 -7.03
C GLY A 53 -15.57 4.79 -7.43
N ASN A 54 -14.89 5.78 -8.02
CA ASN A 54 -13.50 5.62 -8.45
C ASN A 54 -12.57 5.46 -7.26
N ALA A 55 -11.54 4.60 -7.43
CA ALA A 55 -10.50 4.43 -6.43
C ALA A 55 -9.55 5.62 -6.47
N LEU A 56 -9.30 6.23 -5.33
CA LEU A 56 -8.40 7.38 -5.18
C LEU A 56 -7.09 6.99 -4.51
N ALA A 57 -7.11 5.98 -3.63
CA ALA A 57 -5.94 5.46 -2.96
C ALA A 57 -6.18 4.01 -2.58
N VAL A 58 -5.12 3.22 -2.54
CA VAL A 58 -5.18 1.79 -2.21
C VAL A 58 -3.96 1.40 -1.39
N GLY A 59 -4.09 0.30 -0.63
CA GLY A 59 -2.98 -0.31 0.09
C GLY A 59 -3.35 -1.69 0.59
N ARG A 60 -2.34 -2.53 0.73
CA ARG A 60 -2.49 -3.91 1.18
C ARG A 60 -1.64 -4.17 2.41
N LEU A 61 -2.19 -4.93 3.37
CA LEU A 61 -1.46 -5.43 4.53
C LEU A 61 -1.38 -6.94 4.44
N GLN A 62 -0.18 -7.49 4.39
CA GLN A 62 0.05 -8.93 4.45
C GLN A 62 0.69 -9.30 5.78
N PHE A 63 0.62 -10.58 6.13
CA PHE A 63 1.10 -11.08 7.40
C PHE A 63 2.27 -12.03 7.14
N ASN A 64 3.47 -11.61 7.55
CA ASN A 64 4.71 -12.35 7.29
C ASN A 64 4.98 -13.40 8.36
N SER A 65 4.60 -13.13 9.61
CA SER A 65 4.78 -14.02 10.76
C SER A 65 3.74 -13.67 11.83
N GLU A 66 3.86 -14.23 13.02
CA GLU A 66 2.91 -13.96 14.11
C GLU A 66 2.99 -12.51 14.61
N ASP A 67 4.13 -11.87 14.47
CA ASP A 67 4.35 -10.51 15.04
C ASP A 67 4.66 -9.45 13.99
N GLU A 68 4.89 -9.83 12.74
CA GLU A 68 5.28 -8.89 11.68
C GLU A 68 4.28 -8.88 10.54
N ALA A 69 3.73 -7.70 10.26
CA ALA A 69 2.92 -7.44 9.08
C ALA A 69 3.72 -6.58 8.10
N GLN A 70 3.27 -6.52 6.85
CA GLN A 70 3.94 -5.73 5.81
C GLN A 70 2.93 -4.98 4.98
N ILE A 71 3.16 -3.69 4.79
CA ILE A 71 2.38 -2.87 3.86
C ILE A 71 2.99 -3.00 2.47
N ARG A 72 2.15 -3.30 1.49
CA ARG A 72 2.55 -3.42 0.09
C ARG A 72 1.53 -2.76 -0.82
N TYR A 73 1.97 -2.42 -2.04
CA TYR A 73 1.11 -1.94 -3.11
C TYR A 73 0.34 -0.68 -2.72
N MET A 74 1.03 0.26 -2.09
CA MET A 74 0.48 1.59 -1.81
C MET A 74 0.46 2.41 -3.08
N ALA A 75 -0.69 2.97 -3.42
CA ALA A 75 -0.82 3.85 -4.57
C ALA A 75 -1.88 4.91 -4.31
N VAL A 76 -1.62 6.12 -4.80
CA VAL A 76 -2.56 7.25 -4.76
C VAL A 76 -2.69 7.78 -6.18
N ALA A 77 -3.92 7.99 -6.64
CA ALA A 77 -4.17 8.55 -7.98
C ALA A 77 -3.43 9.89 -8.12
N ASP A 78 -2.84 10.12 -9.30
CA ASP A 78 -1.98 11.28 -9.53
C ASP A 78 -2.63 12.61 -9.15
N GLU A 79 -3.90 12.79 -9.47
CA GLU A 79 -4.64 14.03 -9.20
C GLU A 79 -4.90 14.26 -7.71
N PHE A 80 -4.75 13.24 -6.89
CA PHE A 80 -5.07 13.29 -5.46
C PHE A 80 -3.84 13.14 -4.56
N GLN A 81 -2.65 13.16 -5.13
CA GLN A 81 -1.42 13.11 -4.34
C GLN A 81 -1.24 14.42 -3.56
N GLY A 82 -0.57 14.33 -2.41
CA GLY A 82 -0.32 15.50 -1.56
C GLY A 82 -1.50 15.96 -0.72
N GLN A 83 -2.59 15.15 -0.66
CA GLN A 83 -3.80 15.51 0.10
C GLN A 83 -4.02 14.63 1.35
N GLY A 84 -3.02 13.84 1.73
CA GLY A 84 -3.08 13.02 2.93
C GLY A 84 -3.79 11.69 2.76
N LEU A 85 -4.17 11.28 1.55
CA LEU A 85 -4.88 10.03 1.33
C LEU A 85 -4.01 8.81 1.64
N GLY A 86 -2.74 8.87 1.26
CA GLY A 86 -1.79 7.78 1.57
C GLY A 86 -1.64 7.57 3.06
N SER A 87 -1.56 8.65 3.83
CA SER A 87 -1.48 8.58 5.30
C SER A 87 -2.74 7.98 5.91
N GLN A 88 -3.91 8.26 5.34
CA GLN A 88 -5.17 7.66 5.77
C GLN A 88 -5.18 6.14 5.52
N ILE A 89 -4.69 5.69 4.37
CA ILE A 89 -4.57 4.26 4.06
C ILE A 89 -3.62 3.59 5.06
N ILE A 90 -2.44 4.18 5.30
CA ILE A 90 -1.48 3.64 6.28
C ILE A 90 -2.13 3.50 7.65
N SER A 91 -2.81 4.55 8.12
CA SER A 91 -3.48 4.52 9.42
C SER A 91 -4.53 3.41 9.51
N ALA A 92 -5.33 3.23 8.45
CA ALA A 92 -6.33 2.17 8.41
C ALA A 92 -5.69 0.78 8.45
N LEU A 93 -4.58 0.56 7.73
CA LEU A 93 -3.87 -0.70 7.74
C LEU A 93 -3.19 -0.95 9.10
N GLU A 94 -2.65 0.08 9.72
CA GLU A 94 -2.07 -0.03 11.06
C GLU A 94 -3.13 -0.42 12.09
N ASP A 95 -4.34 0.10 11.97
CA ASP A 95 -5.45 -0.28 12.85
C ASP A 95 -5.77 -1.77 12.71
N VAL A 96 -5.79 -2.30 11.48
CA VAL A 96 -5.98 -3.74 11.26
C VAL A 96 -4.87 -4.53 11.95
N ALA A 97 -3.62 -4.12 11.80
CA ALA A 97 -2.48 -4.80 12.42
C ALA A 97 -2.59 -4.78 13.95
N ARG A 98 -2.97 -3.65 14.55
CA ARG A 98 -3.16 -3.54 15.99
C ARG A 98 -4.28 -4.43 16.50
N GLU A 99 -5.42 -4.46 15.80
CA GLU A 99 -6.56 -5.32 16.16
C GLU A 99 -6.17 -6.79 16.16
N LYS A 100 -5.24 -7.20 15.28
CA LYS A 100 -4.75 -8.58 15.19
C LYS A 100 -3.52 -8.82 16.05
N SER A 101 -3.13 -7.86 16.88
CA SER A 101 -2.01 -7.96 17.84
C SER A 101 -0.63 -8.10 17.20
N PHE A 102 -0.45 -7.59 15.98
CA PHE A 102 0.88 -7.52 15.37
C PHE A 102 1.70 -6.45 16.07
N GLN A 103 2.99 -6.71 16.23
CA GLN A 103 3.90 -5.84 16.97
C GLN A 103 4.62 -4.82 16.11
N LYS A 104 4.76 -5.12 14.81
CA LYS A 104 5.50 -4.25 13.91
C LYS A 104 5.00 -4.38 12.47
N ILE A 105 5.25 -3.33 11.71
CA ILE A 105 4.98 -3.30 10.27
C ILE A 105 6.29 -2.96 9.56
N ILE A 106 6.61 -3.73 8.51
CA ILE A 106 7.69 -3.40 7.60
C ILE A 106 7.12 -2.99 6.24
N LEU A 107 7.93 -2.33 5.44
CA LEU A 107 7.62 -2.02 4.06
C LEU A 107 8.90 -1.76 3.29
N SER A 108 8.81 -1.84 1.96
CA SER A 108 9.89 -1.47 1.05
C SER A 108 9.50 -0.18 0.34
N ALA A 109 10.32 0.86 0.47
CA ALA A 109 10.01 2.17 -0.05
C ALA A 109 11.02 2.60 -1.10
N ARG A 110 10.52 3.25 -2.16
CA ARG A 110 11.36 3.94 -3.14
C ARG A 110 11.92 5.23 -2.55
N LYS A 111 13.02 5.73 -3.13
CA LYS A 111 13.66 6.95 -2.65
C LYS A 111 12.70 8.12 -2.48
N ASN A 112 11.83 8.35 -3.46
CA ASN A 112 10.90 9.48 -3.44
C ASN A 112 9.76 9.33 -2.44
N ALA A 113 9.61 8.16 -1.82
CA ALA A 113 8.59 7.90 -0.81
C ALA A 113 9.15 7.82 0.61
N LEU A 114 10.48 7.87 0.77
CA LEU A 114 11.11 7.73 2.10
C LEU A 114 10.61 8.76 3.09
N GLN A 115 10.55 10.03 2.70
CA GLN A 115 10.12 11.09 3.60
C GLN A 115 8.64 10.92 3.99
N PHE A 116 7.79 10.51 3.05
CA PHE A 116 6.40 10.22 3.33
C PHE A 116 6.24 9.17 4.43
N TYR A 117 6.98 8.05 4.32
CA TYR A 117 6.91 7.00 5.33
C TYR A 117 7.55 7.43 6.65
N LYS A 118 8.63 8.20 6.62
CA LYS A 118 9.21 8.77 7.85
C LYS A 118 8.19 9.64 8.58
N ASN A 119 7.44 10.45 7.83
CA ASN A 119 6.39 11.30 8.41
C ASN A 119 5.26 10.49 9.05
N ASN A 120 5.11 9.24 8.66
CA ASN A 120 4.14 8.30 9.24
C ASN A 120 4.73 7.39 10.32
N GLY A 121 5.96 7.67 10.76
CA GLY A 121 6.58 6.97 11.89
C GLY A 121 7.47 5.80 11.52
N TYR A 122 7.77 5.60 10.23
CA TYR A 122 8.63 4.52 9.78
C TYR A 122 10.09 4.96 9.76
N LYS A 123 10.99 4.02 10.07
CA LYS A 123 12.44 4.25 10.09
C LYS A 123 13.13 3.37 9.08
N ILE A 124 14.15 3.90 8.41
CA ILE A 124 14.96 3.13 7.47
C ILE A 124 15.79 2.11 8.25
N ILE A 125 15.74 0.85 7.81
CA ILE A 125 16.56 -0.24 8.36
C ILE A 125 17.76 -0.49 7.46
N LYS A 126 17.55 -0.68 6.15
CA LYS A 126 18.63 -0.95 5.20
C LYS A 126 18.17 -0.77 3.76
N LYS A 127 19.13 -0.63 2.87
CA LYS A 127 18.93 -0.67 1.44
C LYS A 127 18.66 -2.11 1.01
N THR A 128 17.73 -2.32 0.10
CA THR A 128 17.35 -3.66 -0.34
C THR A 128 17.55 -3.84 -1.85
N HIS A 129 16.49 -4.09 -2.60
CA HIS A 129 16.56 -4.54 -3.99
C HIS A 129 16.34 -3.41 -5.00
N LEU A 130 16.73 -3.69 -6.25
CA LEU A 130 16.36 -2.88 -7.40
C LEU A 130 15.17 -3.52 -8.09
N LEU A 131 14.01 -2.85 -8.04
CA LEU A 131 12.82 -3.32 -8.75
C LEU A 131 12.96 -2.95 -10.24
N PHE A 132 12.68 -3.91 -11.13
CA PHE A 132 12.82 -3.76 -12.58
C PHE A 132 14.24 -3.34 -13.00
N GLY A 133 15.26 -3.62 -12.17
CA GLY A 133 16.64 -3.23 -12.45
C GLY A 133 16.94 -1.73 -12.34
N GLU A 134 15.96 -0.91 -11.94
CA GLU A 134 16.07 0.55 -11.97
C GLU A 134 15.69 1.24 -10.66
N ILE A 135 14.73 0.70 -9.91
CA ILE A 135 14.16 1.39 -8.75
C ILE A 135 14.73 0.83 -7.46
N GLN A 136 15.65 1.58 -6.85
CA GLN A 136 16.21 1.19 -5.56
C GLN A 136 15.14 1.29 -4.48
N HIS A 137 15.09 0.28 -3.60
CA HIS A 137 14.19 0.22 -2.47
C HIS A 137 14.97 0.18 -1.15
N TRP A 138 14.30 0.62 -0.09
CA TRP A 138 14.81 0.57 1.28
C TRP A 138 13.78 -0.11 2.18
N LEU A 139 14.26 -1.00 3.03
CA LEU A 139 13.41 -1.60 4.06
C LEU A 139 13.17 -0.57 5.17
N MET A 140 11.92 -0.37 5.53
CA MET A 140 11.52 0.52 6.63
C MET A 140 10.65 -0.24 7.61
N LYS A 141 10.63 0.21 8.86
CA LYS A 141 9.90 -0.45 9.94
C LYS A 141 9.29 0.56 10.90
N LYS A 142 8.13 0.18 11.45
CA LYS A 142 7.47 0.89 12.54
C LYS A 142 7.05 -0.12 13.60
N GLU A 143 7.44 0.16 14.86
CA GLU A 143 6.93 -0.62 15.99
C GLU A 143 5.52 -0.13 16.31
N LEU A 144 4.61 -1.07 16.56
CA LEU A 144 3.23 -0.76 16.96
C LEU A 144 3.11 -0.84 18.47
N GLU A 145 2.29 0.02 19.02
CA GLU A 145 2.01 0.05 20.45
C GLU A 145 0.80 -0.80 20.81
#